data_a8f7d483888497343729e764063b736d
#
_entry.id   a8f7d483888497343729e764063b736d
#
_cell.length_a   1.000
_cell.length_b   1.000
_cell.length_c   1.000
_cell.angle_alpha   90.00
_cell.angle_beta   90.00
_cell.angle_gamma   90.00
#
_symmetry.space_group_name_H-M   'P 1'
#
loop_
_entity.id
_entity.type
_entity.pdbx_description
1 polymer ?
#
loop_
_entity_poly.entity_id
_entity_poly.type
_entity_poly.pdbx_seq_one_letter_code
_entity_poly.pdbx_strand_id
1 'polypeptide(L)'
;MSAYSAPDAALGCVPAKTYFFLTGEAGADLLPRLLLPFAKLGLVPYRVHASTEQGTGEEMSLELRFAALPRDTGEQLAARCRAVIGVRSVMTVAEG
;
A
#
# COMPACT_ATOMS: atom_id res chain seq x y z
N MET A 1 -10.59 -19.74 21.65
CA MET A 1 -10.53 -19.96 21.00
C MET A 1 -10.06 -20.14 20.29
N SER A 2 -10.17 -20.37 19.93
CA SER A 2 -9.81 -20.71 19.27
C SER A 2 -9.26 -20.87 18.57
N ALA A 3 -9.13 -21.04 18.74
CA ALA A 3 -8.19 -21.38 18.17
C ALA A 3 -8.31 -21.93 17.03
N TYR A 4 -8.70 -22.02 16.53
CA TYR A 4 -8.87 -22.61 15.52
C TYR A 4 -7.93 -22.30 14.58
N SER A 5 -7.77 -22.98 13.74
CA SER A 5 -6.87 -22.81 12.90
C SER A 5 -7.49 -22.83 11.65
N ALA A 6 -8.08 -21.97 11.26
CA ALA A 6 -8.52 -21.89 10.01
C ALA A 6 -7.47 -21.37 9.26
N PRO A 7 -6.85 -22.09 8.69
CA PRO A 7 -5.66 -21.84 8.07
C PRO A 7 -5.60 -20.60 7.24
N ASP A 8 -5.92 -20.63 6.00
CA ASP A 8 -5.64 -19.49 5.14
C ASP A 8 -6.50 -18.28 5.48
N ALA A 9 -7.73 -18.52 5.84
CA ALA A 9 -8.61 -17.42 6.17
C ALA A 9 -8.15 -16.71 7.42
N ALA A 10 -7.68 -17.44 8.42
CA ALA A 10 -7.18 -16.84 9.63
C ALA A 10 -5.90 -16.06 9.37
N LEU A 11 -5.03 -16.59 8.53
CA LEU A 11 -3.80 -15.91 8.21
C LEU A 11 -4.07 -14.61 7.46
N GLY A 12 -5.09 -14.59 6.60
CA GLY A 12 -5.44 -13.38 5.88
C GLY A 12 -5.92 -12.26 6.78
N CYS A 13 -6.45 -12.59 7.95
CA CYS A 13 -6.94 -11.61 8.89
C CYS A 13 -5.93 -11.21 9.96
N VAL A 14 -4.81 -11.90 10.07
CA VAL A 14 -3.80 -11.57 11.07
C VAL A 14 -3.07 -10.30 10.63
N PRO A 15 -3.05 -9.26 11.47
CA PRO A 15 -2.35 -8.03 11.10
C PRO A 15 -0.86 -8.28 11.00
N ALA A 16 -0.26 -7.67 10.02
CA ALA A 16 1.17 -7.78 9.79
C ALA A 16 1.72 -6.40 9.46
N LYS A 17 2.99 -6.19 9.79
CA LYS A 17 3.68 -4.99 9.37
C LYS A 17 3.73 -5.02 7.85
N THR A 18 3.23 -3.99 7.21
CA THR A 18 3.02 -4.02 5.76
C THR A 18 3.63 -2.79 5.11
N TYR A 19 4.36 -3.02 4.04
CA TYR A 19 5.00 -1.98 3.27
C TYR A 19 4.45 -1.99 1.85
N PHE A 20 4.21 -0.79 1.31
CA PHE A 20 3.81 -0.64 -0.09
C PHE A 20 4.88 0.19 -0.78
N PHE A 21 5.34 -0.29 -1.93
CA PHE A 21 6.28 0.44 -2.76
C PHE A 21 5.63 0.64 -4.11
N LEU A 22 5.43 1.91 -4.49
CA LEU A 22 4.70 2.22 -5.69
C LEU A 22 5.53 3.15 -6.56
N THR A 23 5.39 3.00 -7.86
CA THR A 23 5.97 3.96 -8.80
C THR A 23 4.89 4.37 -9.80
N GLY A 24 5.00 5.57 -10.32
CA GLY A 24 4.05 6.06 -11.29
C GLY A 24 4.51 7.35 -11.91
N GLU A 25 3.68 7.88 -12.78
CA GLU A 25 3.97 9.14 -13.46
C GLU A 25 3.88 10.29 -12.48
N ALA A 26 4.92 11.12 -12.44
CA ALA A 26 4.91 12.26 -11.54
C ALA A 26 3.85 13.26 -11.99
N GLY A 27 2.95 13.59 -11.10
CA GLY A 27 1.91 14.56 -11.35
C GLY A 27 1.33 14.99 -10.03
N ALA A 28 0.78 16.20 -10.01
CA ALA A 28 0.32 16.78 -8.75
C ALA A 28 -0.79 15.97 -8.09
N ASP A 29 -1.57 15.24 -8.88
CA ASP A 29 -2.71 14.52 -8.35
C ASP A 29 -2.45 13.04 -8.09
N LEU A 30 -1.27 12.53 -8.45
CA LEU A 30 -1.02 11.10 -8.28
C LEU A 30 -0.98 10.71 -6.81
N LEU A 31 -0.22 11.44 -6.02
CA LEU A 31 -0.06 11.12 -4.60
C LEU A 31 -1.39 11.13 -3.85
N PRO A 32 -2.21 12.18 -3.96
CA PRO A 32 -3.52 12.15 -3.27
C PRO A 32 -4.39 11.00 -3.73
N ARG A 33 -4.36 10.65 -5.02
CA ARG A 33 -5.20 9.54 -5.51
C ARG A 33 -4.71 8.19 -5.02
N LEU A 34 -3.41 8.04 -4.81
CA LEU A 34 -2.86 6.80 -4.25
C LEU A 34 -3.17 6.67 -2.77
N LEU A 35 -3.25 7.77 -2.05
CA LEU A 35 -3.53 7.73 -0.61
C LEU A 35 -5.01 7.58 -0.29
N LEU A 36 -5.87 7.90 -1.24
CA LEU A 36 -7.31 7.90 -1.00
C LEU A 36 -7.86 6.54 -0.55
N PRO A 37 -7.50 5.41 -1.17
CA PRO A 37 -8.03 4.13 -0.69
C PRO A 37 -7.70 3.84 0.76
N PHE A 38 -6.51 4.25 1.20
CA PHE A 38 -6.10 4.05 2.60
C PHE A 38 -6.88 4.99 3.51
N ALA A 39 -7.05 6.22 3.10
CA ALA A 39 -7.79 7.20 3.89
C ALA A 39 -9.25 6.80 4.07
N LYS A 40 -9.86 6.21 3.05
CA LYS A 40 -11.24 5.78 3.13
C LYS A 40 -11.44 4.69 4.17
N LEU A 41 -10.42 3.91 4.45
CA LEU A 41 -10.48 2.88 5.48
C LEU A 41 -9.99 3.38 6.83
N GLY A 42 -9.66 4.66 6.92
CA GLY A 42 -9.16 5.23 8.18
C GLY A 42 -7.77 4.75 8.56
N LEU A 43 -6.98 4.32 7.60
CA LEU A 43 -5.65 3.78 7.87
C LEU A 43 -4.62 4.89 7.88
N VAL A 44 -3.78 4.87 8.93
CA VAL A 44 -2.74 5.88 9.09
C VAL A 44 -1.38 5.21 8.99
N PRO A 45 -0.59 5.53 7.98
CA PRO A 45 0.75 4.97 7.88
C PRO A 45 1.65 5.60 8.93
N TYR A 46 2.61 4.83 9.43
CA TYR A 46 3.58 5.41 10.35
C TYR A 46 4.76 6.01 9.59
N ARG A 47 4.87 5.74 8.30
CA ARG A 47 5.91 6.34 7.47
C ARG A 47 5.39 6.52 6.06
N VAL A 48 5.61 7.70 5.53
CA VAL A 48 5.32 8.03 4.14
C VAL A 48 6.57 8.68 3.57
N HIS A 49 7.03 8.16 2.46
CA HIS A 49 8.17 8.74 1.77
C HIS A 49 7.85 8.80 0.29
N ALA A 50 7.87 10.00 -0.25
CA ALA A 50 7.62 10.21 -1.67
C ALA A 50 8.78 10.98 -2.26
N SER A 51 9.20 10.57 -3.45
CA SER A 51 10.26 11.29 -4.14
C SER A 51 9.97 11.30 -5.63
N THR A 52 10.42 12.35 -6.28
CA THR A 52 10.29 12.50 -7.71
C THR A 52 11.69 12.41 -8.30
N GLU A 53 11.81 11.71 -9.42
CA GLU A 53 13.09 11.54 -10.05
C GLU A 53 13.67 12.89 -10.42
N GLN A 54 14.93 13.08 -10.04
CA GLN A 54 15.65 14.30 -10.40
C GLN A 54 15.98 14.25 -11.88
N GLY A 55 16.12 15.34 -12.50
CA GLY A 55 16.48 15.38 -13.90
C GLY A 55 15.28 15.37 -14.81
N THR A 56 14.62 14.25 -14.98
CA THR A 56 13.47 14.17 -15.86
C THR A 56 12.18 14.55 -15.15
N GLY A 57 12.08 14.25 -13.87
CA GLY A 57 10.87 14.54 -13.11
C GLY A 57 9.66 13.74 -13.58
N GLU A 58 9.88 12.66 -14.30
CA GLU A 58 8.79 11.93 -14.92
C GLU A 58 8.27 10.80 -14.06
N GLU A 59 9.02 10.36 -13.09
CA GLU A 59 8.60 9.23 -12.26
C GLU A 59 8.61 9.62 -10.79
N MET A 60 7.56 9.19 -10.10
CA MET A 60 7.44 9.36 -8.65
C MET A 60 7.49 8.01 -7.99
N SER A 61 8.22 7.91 -6.89
CA SER A 61 8.26 6.71 -6.05
C SER A 61 7.60 7.04 -4.72
N LEU A 62 6.83 6.09 -4.22
CA LEU A 62 6.11 6.26 -2.96
C LEU A 62 6.31 5.03 -2.11
N GLU A 63 6.64 5.24 -0.84
CA GLU A 63 6.74 4.18 0.14
C GLU A 63 5.77 4.47 1.26
N LEU A 64 4.92 3.51 1.59
CA LEU A 64 3.99 3.60 2.72
C LEU A 64 4.25 2.44 3.65
N ARG A 65 4.28 2.71 4.96
CA ARG A 65 4.47 1.66 5.96
C ARG A 65 3.37 1.71 7.00
N PHE A 66 2.80 0.54 7.26
CA PHE A 66 1.73 0.38 8.26
C PHE A 66 2.20 -0.61 9.31
N ALA A 67 1.94 -0.28 10.57
CA ALA A 67 2.40 -1.12 11.70
C ALA A 67 1.64 -2.44 11.76
N ALA A 68 0.36 -2.41 11.45
CA ALA A 68 -0.46 -3.61 11.50
C ALA A 68 -1.57 -3.51 10.47
N LEU A 69 -1.59 -4.42 9.54
CA LEU A 69 -2.59 -4.42 8.47
C LEU A 69 -2.89 -5.87 8.12
N PRO A 70 -4.17 -6.27 8.09
CA PRO A 70 -4.49 -7.63 7.65
C PRO A 70 -4.01 -7.85 6.22
N ARG A 71 -3.53 -9.06 5.95
CA ARG A 71 -2.93 -9.35 4.65
C ARG A 71 -3.91 -9.20 3.51
N ASP A 72 -5.14 -9.65 3.70
CA ASP A 72 -6.13 -9.53 2.66
C ASP A 72 -6.48 -8.07 2.39
N THR A 73 -6.50 -7.24 3.43
CA THR A 73 -6.71 -5.80 3.25
C THR A 73 -5.56 -5.20 2.45
N GLY A 74 -4.33 -5.60 2.78
CA GLY A 74 -3.16 -5.13 2.03
C GLY A 74 -3.23 -5.50 0.56
N GLU A 75 -3.65 -6.73 0.26
CA GLU A 75 -3.79 -7.17 -1.12
C GLU A 75 -4.86 -6.38 -1.86
N GLN A 76 -5.97 -6.11 -1.20
CA GLN A 76 -7.04 -5.31 -1.81
C GLN A 76 -6.58 -3.89 -2.09
N LEU A 77 -5.85 -3.31 -1.15
CA LEU A 77 -5.34 -1.95 -1.32
C LEU A 77 -4.32 -1.89 -2.46
N ALA A 78 -3.47 -2.90 -2.56
CA ALA A 78 -2.51 -2.96 -3.66
C ALA A 78 -3.25 -3.02 -5.00
N ALA A 79 -4.32 -3.80 -5.08
CA ALA A 79 -5.11 -3.90 -6.30
C ALA A 79 -5.74 -2.55 -6.65
N ARG A 80 -6.25 -1.84 -5.65
CA ARG A 80 -6.83 -0.53 -5.91
C ARG A 80 -5.79 0.47 -6.38
N CYS A 81 -4.59 0.40 -5.81
CA CYS A 81 -3.51 1.28 -6.26
C CYS A 81 -3.10 0.99 -7.69
N ARG A 82 -3.08 -0.30 -8.07
CA ARG A 82 -2.74 -0.66 -9.44
C ARG A 82 -3.76 -0.13 -10.45
N ALA A 83 -4.98 0.10 -10.01
CA ALA A 83 -6.04 0.61 -10.88
C ALA A 83 -6.00 2.13 -11.04
N VAL A 84 -5.17 2.83 -10.28
CA VAL A 84 -5.06 4.29 -10.39
C VAL A 84 -4.31 4.62 -11.66
N ILE A 85 -4.88 5.52 -12.48
CA ILE A 85 -4.26 5.93 -13.72
C ILE A 85 -2.93 6.63 -13.41
N GLY A 86 -1.88 6.24 -14.11
CA GLY A 86 -0.55 6.78 -13.91
C GLY A 86 0.36 5.89 -13.10
N VAL A 87 -0.18 4.88 -12.42
CA VAL A 87 0.62 3.96 -11.63
C VAL A 87 1.30 2.96 -12.56
N ARG A 88 2.59 2.75 -12.35
CA ARG A 88 3.38 1.80 -13.13
C ARG A 88 3.61 0.50 -12.41
N SER A 89 3.86 0.55 -11.11
CA SER A 89 4.10 -0.67 -10.36
C SER A 89 3.66 -0.51 -8.90
N VAL A 90 3.23 -1.62 -8.32
CA VAL A 90 2.88 -1.69 -6.90
C VAL A 90 3.45 -2.98 -6.36
N MET A 91 4.25 -2.89 -5.32
CA MET A 91 4.78 -4.06 -4.63
C MET A 91 4.39 -3.97 -3.17
N THR A 92 3.95 -5.09 -2.61
CA THR A 92 3.55 -5.16 -1.20
C THR A 92 4.40 -6.19 -0.49
N VAL A 93 4.84 -5.85 0.71
CA VAL A 93 5.59 -6.78 1.55
C VAL A 93 4.91 -6.81 2.91
N ALA A 94 4.56 -7.98 3.38
CA ALA A 94 3.98 -8.15 4.71
C ALA A 94 4.94 -8.97 5.56
N GLU A 95 5.29 -8.42 6.72
CA GLU A 95 6.17 -9.09 7.67
C GLU A 95 5.38 -9.53 8.88
N GLY A 96 5.68 -10.65 9.38
CA GLY A 96 5.04 -11.09 10.58
C GLY A 96 4.66 -12.50 10.57
#